data_bef000cf55f2b5e63f50be2170c4927d
#
_entry.id   bef000cf55f2b5e63f50be2170c4927d
#
_cell.length_a   1.000
_cell.length_b   1.000
_cell.length_c   1.000
_cell.angle_alpha   90.00
_cell.angle_beta   90.00
_cell.angle_gamma   90.00
#
_symmetry.space_group_name_H-M   'P 1'
#
loop_
_entity.id
_entity.type
_entity.pdbx_description
1 polymer ?
#
loop_
_entity_poly.entity_id
_entity_poly.type
_entity_poly.pdbx_seq_one_letter_code
_entity_poly.pdbx_strand_id
1 'polypeptide(L)'
;MDVNELTYLINGAVFELNKVLGPGFLEKVYENSMMIEFKKRNLKAQAQVPVTVEYKGEIVGEYFADIVVEDRIILELKAVESLQKIHE
;
A
#
# COMPACT_ATOMS: atom_id res chain seq x y z
N MET A 1 7.33 -2.44 -17.45
CA MET A 1 7.66 -3.15 -16.20
C MET A 1 6.61 -4.22 -15.95
N ASP A 2 7.00 -5.46 -15.75
CA ASP A 2 6.05 -6.52 -15.48
C ASP A 2 5.67 -6.54 -13.98
N VAL A 3 4.66 -7.32 -13.65
CA VAL A 3 4.14 -7.38 -12.27
C VAL A 3 5.20 -7.87 -11.29
N ASN A 4 6.03 -8.83 -11.70
CA ASN A 4 7.06 -9.37 -10.81
C ASN A 4 8.12 -8.33 -10.47
N GLU A 5 8.55 -7.55 -11.46
CA GLU A 5 9.49 -6.47 -11.20
C GLU A 5 8.89 -5.41 -10.30
N LEU A 6 7.64 -5.05 -10.57
CA LEU A 6 6.93 -4.05 -9.77
C LEU A 6 6.80 -4.51 -8.32
N THR A 7 6.38 -5.77 -8.12
CA THR A 7 6.24 -6.34 -6.77
C THR A 7 7.58 -6.35 -6.05
N TYR A 8 8.64 -6.69 -6.74
CA TYR A 8 9.99 -6.67 -6.17
C TYR A 8 10.36 -5.27 -5.67
N LEU A 9 10.09 -4.25 -6.47
CA LEU A 9 10.39 -2.87 -6.08
C LEU A 9 9.53 -2.41 -4.89
N ILE A 10 8.26 -2.80 -4.89
CA ILE A 10 7.36 -2.48 -3.79
C ILE A 10 7.84 -3.15 -2.50
N ASN A 11 8.20 -4.43 -2.57
CA ASN A 11 8.70 -5.15 -1.39
C ASN A 11 9.99 -4.51 -0.87
N GLY A 12 10.86 -4.06 -1.76
CA GLY A 12 12.06 -3.34 -1.37
C GLY A 12 11.75 -2.05 -0.63
N ALA A 13 10.73 -1.32 -1.08
CA ALA A 13 10.31 -0.08 -0.42
C ALA A 13 9.76 -0.37 0.98
N VAL A 14 8.92 -1.42 1.10
CA VAL A 14 8.36 -1.82 2.39
C VAL A 14 9.46 -2.25 3.36
N PHE A 15 10.41 -3.03 2.87
CA PHE A 15 11.55 -3.49 3.67
C PHE A 15 12.36 -2.30 4.19
N GLU A 16 12.66 -1.36 3.32
CA GLU A 16 13.42 -0.17 3.70
C GLU A 16 12.69 0.66 4.74
N LEU A 17 11.39 0.84 4.54
CA LEU A 17 10.57 1.59 5.48
C LEU A 17 10.59 0.96 6.86
N ASN A 18 10.40 -0.36 6.93
CA ASN A 18 10.39 -1.07 8.21
C ASN A 18 11.76 -1.02 8.89
N LYS A 19 12.81 -1.09 8.11
CA LYS A 19 14.17 -1.01 8.63
C LYS A 19 14.49 0.36 9.24
N VAL A 20 14.07 1.42 8.58
CA VAL A 20 14.38 2.79 8.99
C VAL A 20 13.43 3.27 10.09
N LEU A 21 12.13 3.03 9.90
CA LEU A 21 11.10 3.59 10.78
C LEU A 21 10.72 2.66 11.92
N GLY A 22 10.58 1.37 11.64
CA GLY A 22 10.16 0.39 12.64
C GLY A 22 8.67 0.49 12.99
N PRO A 23 8.22 -0.32 13.94
CA PRO A 23 6.81 -0.35 14.34
C PRO A 23 6.45 0.78 15.30
N GLY A 24 5.15 0.96 15.53
CA GLY A 24 4.66 1.81 16.61
C GLY A 24 4.15 3.18 16.21
N PHE A 25 4.20 3.53 14.94
CA PHE A 25 3.70 4.82 14.48
C PHE A 25 2.27 4.72 13.97
N LEU A 26 1.63 5.87 13.84
CA LEU A 26 0.29 5.93 13.27
C LEU A 26 0.32 5.56 11.79
N GLU A 27 -0.78 5.00 11.30
CA GLU A 27 -0.91 4.57 9.91
C GLU A 27 -0.50 5.66 8.91
N LYS A 28 -0.88 6.91 9.18
CA LYS A 28 -0.57 8.02 8.30
C LYS A 28 0.93 8.24 8.13
N VAL A 29 1.70 7.96 9.17
CA VAL A 29 3.16 8.06 9.11
C VAL A 29 3.72 7.06 8.11
N TYR A 30 3.21 5.83 8.13
CA TYR A 30 3.64 4.79 7.19
C TYR A 30 3.22 5.13 5.76
N GLU A 31 2.00 5.63 5.59
CA GLU A 31 1.51 6.04 4.27
C GLU A 31 2.41 7.11 3.66
N ASN A 32 2.70 8.17 4.42
CA ASN A 32 3.54 9.25 3.94
C ASN A 32 4.96 8.76 3.63
N SER A 33 5.49 7.88 4.47
CA SER A 33 6.84 7.34 4.28
C SER A 33 6.91 6.45 3.04
N MET A 34 5.88 5.64 2.81
CA MET A 34 5.82 4.80 1.61
C MET A 34 5.79 5.64 0.35
N MET A 35 5.04 6.75 0.37
CA MET A 35 4.99 7.64 -0.78
C MET A 35 6.37 8.22 -1.12
N ILE A 36 7.16 8.52 -0.09
CA ILE A 36 8.54 9.00 -0.27
C ILE A 36 9.40 7.90 -0.91
N GLU A 37 9.29 6.67 -0.40
CA GLU A 37 10.08 5.56 -0.94
C GLU A 37 9.73 5.27 -2.39
N PHE A 38 8.45 5.30 -2.75
CA PHE A 38 8.05 5.09 -4.14
C PHE A 38 8.58 6.16 -5.05
N LYS A 39 8.54 7.41 -4.61
CA LYS A 39 9.09 8.50 -5.40
C LYS A 39 10.58 8.33 -5.65
N LYS A 40 11.33 7.91 -4.62
CA LYS A 40 12.76 7.66 -4.76
C LYS A 40 13.07 6.52 -5.72
N ARG A 41 12.14 5.59 -5.88
CA ARG A 41 12.28 4.45 -6.78
C ARG A 41 11.68 4.71 -8.16
N ASN A 42 11.26 5.95 -8.42
CA ASN A 42 10.64 6.35 -9.69
C ASN A 42 9.36 5.57 -9.98
N LEU A 43 8.61 5.24 -8.93
CA LEU A 43 7.33 4.58 -9.07
C LEU A 43 6.21 5.60 -8.90
N LYS A 44 5.25 5.55 -9.79
CA LYS A 44 4.05 6.37 -9.68
C LYS A 44 3.16 5.79 -8.59
N ALA A 45 2.84 6.58 -7.59
CA ALA A 45 1.99 6.13 -6.49
C ALA A 45 0.97 7.21 -6.16
N GLN A 46 -0.21 6.77 -5.75
CA GLN A 46 -1.29 7.67 -5.34
C GLN A 46 -1.86 7.16 -4.03
N ALA A 47 -2.11 8.08 -3.09
CA ALA A 47 -2.67 7.74 -1.80
C ALA A 47 -4.16 8.01 -1.76
N GLN A 48 -4.89 7.22 -0.99
CA GLN A 48 -6.32 7.39 -0.75
C GLN A 48 -7.12 7.46 -2.05
N VAL A 49 -7.01 6.40 -2.84
CA VAL A 49 -7.69 6.31 -4.14
C VAL A 49 -9.06 5.65 -3.97
N PRO A 50 -10.13 6.29 -4.44
CA PRO A 50 -11.45 5.67 -4.35
C PRO A 50 -11.55 4.44 -5.25
N VAL A 51 -12.11 3.36 -4.69
CA VAL A 51 -12.28 2.09 -5.40
C VAL A 51 -13.73 1.67 -5.28
N THR A 52 -14.32 1.30 -6.43
CA THR A 52 -15.67 0.77 -6.50
C THR A 52 -15.59 -0.70 -6.90
N VAL A 53 -16.23 -1.57 -6.11
CA VAL A 53 -16.25 -3.00 -6.37
C VAL A 53 -17.60 -3.39 -6.90
N GLU A 54 -17.62 -4.08 -8.05
CA GLU A 54 -18.84 -4.57 -8.66
C GLU A 54 -18.85 -6.10 -8.65
N TYR A 55 -20.03 -6.66 -8.45
CA TYR A 55 -20.24 -8.08 -8.53
C TYR A 55 -21.46 -8.33 -9.41
N LYS A 56 -21.25 -9.00 -10.55
CA LYS A 56 -22.30 -9.30 -11.53
C LYS A 56 -23.12 -8.08 -11.93
N GLY A 57 -22.42 -6.96 -12.17
CA GLY A 57 -23.05 -5.73 -12.63
C GLY A 57 -23.62 -4.82 -11.54
N GLU A 58 -23.51 -5.22 -10.30
CA GLU A 58 -24.01 -4.43 -9.19
C GLU A 58 -22.89 -3.99 -8.26
N ILE A 59 -22.98 -2.77 -7.76
CA ILE A 59 -21.99 -2.25 -6.83
C ILE A 59 -22.20 -2.89 -5.46
N VAL A 60 -21.18 -3.56 -4.97
CA VAL A 60 -21.23 -4.24 -3.67
C VAL A 60 -20.31 -3.59 -2.64
N GLY A 61 -19.49 -2.64 -3.01
CA GLY A 61 -18.64 -1.94 -2.05
C GLY A 61 -17.96 -0.74 -2.66
N GLU A 62 -17.66 0.21 -1.80
CA GLU A 62 -16.88 1.39 -2.14
C GLU A 62 -15.97 1.68 -0.98
N TYR A 63 -14.67 1.92 -1.28
CA TYR A 63 -13.71 2.23 -0.24
C TYR A 63 -12.54 3.01 -0.81
N PHE A 64 -11.66 3.48 0.06
CA PHE A 64 -10.42 4.14 -0.35
C PHE A 64 -9.26 3.19 -0.15
N ALA A 65 -8.54 2.92 -1.24
CA ALA A 65 -7.29 2.16 -1.15
C ALA A 65 -6.23 3.05 -0.54
N ASP A 66 -5.43 2.52 0.38
CA ASP A 66 -4.41 3.32 1.03
C ASP A 66 -3.40 3.87 0.03
N ILE A 67 -2.84 3.02 -0.82
CA ILE A 67 -1.91 3.44 -1.87
C ILE A 67 -2.11 2.56 -3.11
N VAL A 68 -2.10 3.19 -4.28
CA VAL A 68 -2.11 2.48 -5.56
C VAL A 68 -0.80 2.78 -6.28
N VAL A 69 -0.07 1.73 -6.66
CA VAL A 69 1.23 1.84 -7.31
C VAL A 69 1.13 1.47 -8.78
N GLU A 70 1.57 2.38 -9.65
CA GLU A 70 1.59 2.20 -11.10
C GLU A 70 0.24 1.81 -11.69
N ASP A 71 -0.84 2.25 -11.05
CA ASP A 71 -2.23 1.91 -11.44
C ASP A 71 -2.47 0.40 -11.52
N ARG A 72 -1.67 -0.41 -10.84
CA ARG A 72 -1.71 -1.87 -10.97
C ARG A 72 -1.80 -2.61 -9.65
N ILE A 73 -1.18 -2.10 -8.59
CA ILE A 73 -1.11 -2.81 -7.30
C ILE A 73 -1.66 -1.92 -6.20
N ILE A 74 -2.55 -2.49 -5.42
CA ILE A 74 -3.15 -1.82 -4.26
C ILE A 74 -2.44 -2.29 -3.00
N LEU A 75 -2.02 -1.34 -2.17
CA LEU A 75 -1.45 -1.62 -0.86
C LEU A 75 -2.44 -1.21 0.22
N GLU A 76 -2.69 -2.13 1.14
CA GLU A 76 -3.58 -1.88 2.28
C GLU A 76 -2.75 -1.95 3.57
N LEU A 77 -2.48 -0.79 4.15
CA LEU A 77 -1.65 -0.71 5.35
C LEU A 77 -2.35 -1.27 6.59
N LYS A 78 -3.68 -1.19 6.61
CA LYS A 78 -4.48 -1.70 7.73
C LYS A 78 -4.40 -3.20 7.88
N ALA A 79 -4.21 -3.92 6.79
CA ALA A 79 -4.11 -5.38 6.83
C ALA A 79 -2.90 -5.83 7.66
N VAL A 80 -1.79 -5.10 7.55
CA VAL A 80 -0.59 -5.40 8.31
C VAL A 80 -0.83 -5.18 9.80
N GLU A 81 -1.48 -4.10 10.16
CA GLU A 81 -1.81 -3.79 11.55
C GLU A 81 -2.73 -4.84 12.14
N SER A 82 -3.74 -5.28 11.37
CA SER A 82 -4.66 -6.31 11.83
C SER A 82 -3.97 -7.62 12.11
N LEU A 83 -3.01 -8.00 11.26
CA LEU A 83 -2.23 -9.22 11.45
C LEU A 83 -1.40 -9.15 12.73
N GLN A 84 -0.83 -8.01 13.04
CA GLN A 84 -0.06 -7.83 14.27
C GLN A 84 -0.94 -8.05 15.51
N LYS A 85 -2.17 -7.56 15.48
CA LYS A 85 -3.10 -7.74 16.60
C LYS A 85 -3.47 -9.21 16.81
N ILE A 86 -3.61 -9.95 15.74
CA ILE A 86 -3.94 -11.38 15.83
C ILE A 86 -2.84 -12.16 16.53
N HIS A 87 -1.59 -11.75 16.35
CA HIS A 87 -0.45 -12.45 16.93
C HIS A 87 -0.15 -12.05 18.37
N GLU A 88 -0.79 -11.05 18.88
CA GLU A 88 -0.66 -10.65 20.27
C GLU A 88 -1.46 -11.60 21.16
#